data_bda0a2206fd00843809cb25b835e63d8
#
_entry.id   bda0a2206fd00843809cb25b835e63d8
#
_cell.length_a   1.000
_cell.length_b   1.000
_cell.length_c   1.000
_cell.angle_alpha   90.00
_cell.angle_beta   90.00
_cell.angle_gamma   90.00
#
_symmetry.space_group_name_H-M   'P 1'
#
loop_
_entity.id
_entity.type
_entity.pdbx_description
1 polymer ?
#
loop_
_entity_poly.entity_id
_entity_poly.type
_entity_poly.pdbx_seq_one_letter_code
_entity_poly.pdbx_strand_id
1 'polypeptide(L)'
;MNFVQELKWRGMIQDMTPGTEEQLQKELTSAYLGIDPTADSLHIGHLVGVMMLRHFQLCGHKPIALIGGATGMIGDPSGKSKERVLIDEEKLRHNQEALKKQLARFLDFDSDAPNAAVLVNNYDWMKEFTFLDFIRNLGKMITVNYMMSKDSVKRRLSGEAGTDGMSFTEFTYQLLQGYDYVHLNETYGCKLQLRGADQWGNITTGTEMIRKMSGNEVFALTCPLITKADGKKFGKTEQGNIWLDKRYTSPYRFYQFWLNVSDEDAEKYIKIFTSICREEIEALVAEHAQAPHMRLLQKRLAMEVTLLVHGEEEYNKAVEASNILFGNASTEALRSLDEDTLLAVFDGVPQFEVSRDALAQGVKAVDLTTDLAAIFASKGEMRKLVQGGGVSVNKEKLSAFDQVINCENLLNDKYILVQKGKKNYFLIIAK
;
A
#
# COMPACT_ATOMS: atom_id res chain seq x y z
N MET A 1 -3.98 -19.75 18.97
CA MET A 1 -2.84 -18.77 18.91
C MET A 1 -3.27 -17.55 19.72
N ASN A 2 -2.43 -17.00 20.60
CA ASN A 2 -2.77 -15.79 21.38
C ASN A 2 -2.47 -14.55 20.53
N PHE A 3 -3.49 -13.77 20.20
CA PHE A 3 -3.36 -12.60 19.34
C PHE A 3 -2.39 -11.54 19.87
N VAL A 4 -2.45 -11.24 21.18
CA VAL A 4 -1.58 -10.21 21.78
C VAL A 4 -0.11 -10.67 21.76
N GLN A 5 0.16 -11.93 22.04
CA GLN A 5 1.52 -12.49 21.98
C GLN A 5 2.05 -12.50 20.53
N GLU A 6 1.19 -12.86 19.57
CA GLU A 6 1.51 -12.83 18.15
C GLU A 6 1.88 -11.40 17.69
N LEU A 7 1.06 -10.41 18.01
CA LEU A 7 1.35 -9.03 17.64
C LEU A 7 2.57 -8.45 18.37
N LYS A 8 2.80 -8.82 19.64
CA LYS A 8 4.02 -8.44 20.38
C LYS A 8 5.28 -8.95 19.67
N TRP A 9 5.28 -10.22 19.29
CA TRP A 9 6.41 -10.82 18.57
C TRP A 9 6.62 -10.16 17.18
N ARG A 10 5.53 -9.84 16.48
CA ARG A 10 5.59 -9.15 15.18
C ARG A 10 5.99 -7.67 15.26
N GLY A 11 6.06 -7.10 16.48
CA GLY A 11 6.33 -5.68 16.68
C GLY A 11 5.17 -4.77 16.26
N MET A 12 3.93 -5.27 16.38
CA MET A 12 2.71 -4.59 15.95
C MET A 12 1.88 -4.03 17.11
N ILE A 13 2.43 -3.89 18.31
CA ILE A 13 1.76 -3.24 19.44
C ILE A 13 2.53 -1.99 19.84
N GLN A 14 1.84 -0.84 19.86
CA GLN A 14 2.31 0.41 20.42
C GLN A 14 1.67 0.67 21.79
N ASP A 15 0.35 0.77 21.83
CA ASP A 15 -0.43 1.00 23.04
C ASP A 15 -1.58 0.01 23.11
N MET A 16 -1.96 -0.36 24.32
CA MET A 16 -3.06 -1.28 24.59
C MET A 16 -3.70 -0.94 25.94
N THR A 17 -5.02 -0.94 26.01
CA THR A 17 -5.73 -0.75 27.29
C THR A 17 -5.57 -1.97 28.19
N PRO A 18 -5.51 -1.78 29.54
CA PRO A 18 -5.52 -2.89 30.49
C PRO A 18 -6.74 -3.81 30.28
N GLY A 19 -6.58 -5.09 30.51
CA GLY A 19 -7.65 -6.09 30.38
C GLY A 19 -7.87 -6.61 28.95
N THR A 20 -7.19 -6.05 27.93
CA THR A 20 -7.36 -6.48 26.52
C THR A 20 -6.93 -7.94 26.31
N GLU A 21 -5.79 -8.35 26.85
CA GLU A 21 -5.28 -9.72 26.66
C GLU A 21 -6.17 -10.75 27.38
N GLU A 22 -6.65 -10.41 28.56
CA GLU A 22 -7.58 -11.23 29.34
C GLU A 22 -8.92 -11.40 28.62
N GLN A 23 -9.47 -10.33 28.04
CA GLN A 23 -10.70 -10.40 27.24
C GLN A 23 -10.56 -11.33 26.04
N LEU A 24 -9.43 -11.23 25.31
CA LEU A 24 -9.17 -12.04 24.14
C LEU A 24 -8.90 -13.52 24.47
N GLN A 25 -8.42 -13.82 25.68
CA GLN A 25 -8.28 -15.20 26.14
C GLN A 25 -9.59 -15.80 26.65
N LYS A 26 -10.52 -14.96 27.08
CA LYS A 26 -11.78 -15.37 27.69
C LYS A 26 -12.79 -15.90 26.67
N GLU A 27 -12.90 -15.25 25.52
CA GLU A 27 -13.93 -15.56 24.53
C GLU A 27 -13.57 -15.11 23.13
N LEU A 28 -14.26 -15.63 22.11
CA LEU A 28 -14.26 -15.07 20.77
C LEU A 28 -14.71 -13.61 20.88
N THR A 29 -13.84 -12.71 20.51
CA THR A 29 -14.06 -11.26 20.62
C THR A 29 -14.20 -10.65 19.21
N SER A 30 -15.07 -9.67 19.05
CA SER A 30 -15.13 -8.86 17.83
C SER A 30 -14.27 -7.61 17.97
N ALA A 31 -13.46 -7.31 16.95
CA ALA A 31 -12.68 -6.07 16.86
C ALA A 31 -12.93 -5.37 15.53
N TYR A 32 -12.88 -4.04 15.53
CA TYR A 32 -13.02 -3.28 14.29
C TYR A 32 -11.82 -2.41 13.97
N LEU A 33 -11.66 -2.16 12.68
CA LEU A 33 -10.76 -1.16 12.13
C LEU A 33 -11.49 -0.39 11.04
N GLY A 34 -11.50 0.94 11.15
CA GLY A 34 -12.14 1.82 10.17
C GLY A 34 -11.14 2.32 9.13
N ILE A 35 -11.57 2.47 7.89
CA ILE A 35 -10.80 2.98 6.76
C ILE A 35 -11.63 4.02 6.03
N ASP A 36 -11.17 5.27 6.02
CA ASP A 36 -11.81 6.33 5.24
C ASP A 36 -11.46 6.17 3.76
N PRO A 37 -12.46 6.13 2.84
CA PRO A 37 -12.27 5.87 1.42
C PRO A 37 -11.79 7.13 0.68
N THR A 38 -10.60 7.62 1.02
CA THR A 38 -10.00 8.83 0.42
C THR A 38 -9.50 8.63 -1.00
N ALA A 39 -9.39 7.38 -1.45
CA ALA A 39 -9.06 6.97 -2.81
C ALA A 39 -9.76 5.64 -3.12
N ASP A 40 -9.84 5.27 -4.41
CA ASP A 40 -10.40 3.99 -4.88
C ASP A 40 -9.41 2.82 -4.79
N SER A 41 -8.34 2.99 -4.03
CA SER A 41 -7.38 1.94 -3.69
C SER A 41 -6.80 2.14 -2.30
N LEU A 42 -6.51 1.04 -1.64
CA LEU A 42 -5.59 1.00 -0.52
C LEU A 42 -4.15 1.15 -1.01
N HIS A 43 -3.27 1.65 -0.15
CA HIS A 43 -1.82 1.62 -0.35
C HIS A 43 -1.15 0.84 0.79
N ILE A 44 0.14 0.51 0.65
CA ILE A 44 0.84 -0.33 1.65
C ILE A 44 0.84 0.25 3.08
N GLY A 45 0.64 1.55 3.25
CA GLY A 45 0.45 2.14 4.58
C GLY A 45 -0.83 1.68 5.28
N HIS A 46 -1.92 1.45 4.51
CA HIS A 46 -3.16 0.88 5.06
C HIS A 46 -3.01 -0.62 5.35
N LEU A 47 -2.12 -1.29 4.62
CA LEU A 47 -1.93 -2.75 4.74
C LEU A 47 -1.54 -3.17 6.16
N VAL A 48 -0.85 -2.31 6.91
CA VAL A 48 -0.54 -2.58 8.33
C VAL A 48 -1.79 -2.87 9.15
N GLY A 49 -2.78 -1.99 9.07
CA GLY A 49 -4.06 -2.16 9.76
C GLY A 49 -4.85 -3.36 9.25
N VAL A 50 -4.85 -3.58 7.94
CA VAL A 50 -5.50 -4.74 7.32
C VAL A 50 -4.86 -6.05 7.81
N MET A 51 -3.53 -6.09 7.93
CA MET A 51 -2.82 -7.25 8.48
C MET A 51 -3.12 -7.48 9.97
N MET A 52 -3.37 -6.42 10.76
CA MET A 52 -3.86 -6.60 12.13
C MET A 52 -5.20 -7.34 12.16
N LEU A 53 -6.17 -6.94 11.31
CA LEU A 53 -7.45 -7.64 11.19
C LEU A 53 -7.27 -9.09 10.72
N ARG A 54 -6.37 -9.30 9.75
CA ARG A 54 -6.05 -10.66 9.26
C ARG A 54 -5.47 -11.54 10.36
N HIS A 55 -4.49 -11.06 11.11
CA HIS A 55 -3.95 -11.80 12.25
C HIS A 55 -5.01 -12.03 13.34
N PHE A 56 -5.90 -11.07 13.55
CA PHE A 56 -7.02 -11.21 14.48
C PHE A 56 -7.95 -12.36 14.07
N GLN A 57 -8.29 -12.45 12.80
CA GLN A 57 -9.09 -13.55 12.26
C GLN A 57 -8.37 -14.89 12.35
N LEU A 58 -7.08 -14.95 11.98
CA LEU A 58 -6.26 -16.17 12.08
C LEU A 58 -6.10 -16.66 13.52
N CYS A 59 -6.16 -15.77 14.51
CA CYS A 59 -6.18 -16.11 15.92
C CYS A 59 -7.56 -16.56 16.45
N GLY A 60 -8.58 -16.68 15.59
CA GLY A 60 -9.91 -17.18 15.93
C GLY A 60 -10.89 -16.11 16.39
N HIS A 61 -10.57 -14.85 16.26
CA HIS A 61 -11.44 -13.72 16.60
C HIS A 61 -12.15 -13.16 15.40
N LYS A 62 -13.22 -12.37 15.60
CA LYS A 62 -14.09 -11.87 14.55
C LYS A 62 -13.73 -10.43 14.14
N PRO A 63 -13.14 -10.19 12.97
CA PRO A 63 -12.85 -8.85 12.50
C PRO A 63 -14.09 -8.17 11.90
N ILE A 64 -14.20 -6.86 12.15
CA ILE A 64 -15.16 -5.98 11.51
C ILE A 64 -14.35 -4.93 10.72
N ALA A 65 -14.47 -4.95 9.40
CA ALA A 65 -13.89 -3.93 8.54
C ALA A 65 -14.93 -2.82 8.34
N LEU A 66 -14.65 -1.62 8.86
CA LEU A 66 -15.53 -0.47 8.72
C LEU A 66 -15.04 0.42 7.58
N ILE A 67 -15.90 0.66 6.61
CA ILE A 67 -15.70 1.69 5.58
C ILE A 67 -16.26 3.00 6.11
N GLY A 68 -15.40 4.02 6.16
CA GLY A 68 -15.74 5.35 6.66
C GLY A 68 -16.55 6.18 5.66
N GLY A 69 -17.78 5.77 5.31
CA GLY A 69 -18.63 6.50 4.38
C GLY A 69 -19.00 7.88 4.89
N ALA A 70 -19.38 8.00 6.15
CA ALA A 70 -19.67 9.28 6.78
C ALA A 70 -18.40 10.03 7.21
N THR A 71 -17.46 9.34 7.86
CA THR A 71 -16.19 9.95 8.29
C THR A 71 -15.33 10.42 7.13
N GLY A 72 -15.39 9.74 5.98
CA GLY A 72 -14.72 10.17 4.74
C GLY A 72 -15.26 11.47 4.14
N MET A 73 -16.53 11.82 4.42
CA MET A 73 -17.10 13.13 4.04
C MET A 73 -16.57 14.27 4.90
N ILE A 74 -16.12 13.99 6.11
CA ILE A 74 -15.62 14.98 7.08
C ILE A 74 -14.11 15.12 6.98
N GLY A 75 -13.39 14.00 6.94
CA GLY A 75 -11.93 13.93 6.88
C GLY A 75 -11.25 13.95 8.26
N ASP A 76 -10.47 12.90 8.52
CA ASP A 76 -9.70 12.73 9.76
C ASP A 76 -8.58 13.77 9.88
N PRO A 77 -8.57 14.60 10.94
CA PRO A 77 -7.53 15.59 11.20
C PRO A 77 -6.25 14.98 11.81
N SER A 78 -6.28 13.72 12.27
CA SER A 78 -5.17 13.08 12.98
C SER A 78 -3.91 13.03 12.13
N GLY A 79 -2.77 13.50 12.70
CA GLY A 79 -1.48 13.51 12.02
C GLY A 79 -1.38 14.47 10.82
N LYS A 80 -2.33 15.41 10.66
CA LYS A 80 -2.35 16.39 9.57
C LYS A 80 -2.12 17.81 10.08
N SER A 81 -1.46 18.61 9.24
CA SER A 81 -1.24 20.04 9.49
C SER A 81 -2.26 20.95 8.78
N LYS A 82 -2.97 20.42 7.79
CA LYS A 82 -3.94 21.16 6.95
C LYS A 82 -5.25 20.41 6.86
N GLU A 83 -6.34 21.16 6.66
CA GLU A 83 -7.68 20.61 6.42
C GLU A 83 -7.70 19.79 5.13
N ARG A 84 -8.49 18.71 5.11
CA ARG A 84 -8.67 17.88 3.92
C ARG A 84 -9.64 18.53 2.94
N VAL A 85 -9.38 18.36 1.66
CA VAL A 85 -10.34 18.67 0.60
C VAL A 85 -11.47 17.63 0.68
N LEU A 86 -12.70 18.11 0.77
CA LEU A 86 -13.87 17.24 0.83
C LEU A 86 -14.07 16.54 -0.51
N ILE A 87 -14.39 15.25 -0.44
CA ILE A 87 -14.66 14.41 -1.60
C ILE A 87 -16.18 14.46 -1.86
N ASP A 88 -16.58 14.56 -3.14
CA ASP A 88 -17.99 14.48 -3.51
C ASP A 88 -18.57 13.07 -3.26
N GLU A 89 -19.89 13.00 -3.13
CA GLU A 89 -20.58 11.77 -2.73
C GLU A 89 -20.43 10.65 -3.76
N GLU A 90 -20.44 10.95 -5.06
CA GLU A 90 -20.31 9.96 -6.12
C GLU A 90 -18.93 9.30 -6.07
N LYS A 91 -17.89 10.09 -5.99
CA LYS A 91 -16.51 9.60 -5.85
C LYS A 91 -16.31 8.81 -4.56
N LEU A 92 -16.93 9.26 -3.46
CA LEU A 92 -16.86 8.55 -2.18
C LEU A 92 -17.47 7.14 -2.30
N ARG A 93 -18.66 7.01 -2.92
CA ARG A 93 -19.32 5.72 -3.16
C ARG A 93 -18.49 4.80 -4.07
N HIS A 94 -17.92 5.36 -5.14
CA HIS A 94 -17.00 4.62 -6.00
C HIS A 94 -15.82 4.05 -5.20
N ASN A 95 -15.19 4.89 -4.39
CA ASN A 95 -14.06 4.48 -3.56
C ASN A 95 -14.46 3.39 -2.55
N GLN A 96 -15.63 3.49 -1.92
CA GLN A 96 -16.13 2.48 -0.98
C GLN A 96 -16.22 1.09 -1.60
N GLU A 97 -16.81 0.99 -2.79
CA GLU A 97 -16.93 -0.28 -3.49
C GLU A 97 -15.58 -0.86 -3.93
N ALA A 98 -14.64 0.00 -4.32
CA ALA A 98 -13.30 -0.43 -4.66
C ALA A 98 -12.54 -1.00 -3.44
N LEU A 99 -12.61 -0.32 -2.29
CA LEU A 99 -11.96 -0.79 -1.05
C LEU A 99 -12.57 -2.10 -0.53
N LYS A 100 -13.89 -2.27 -0.64
CA LYS A 100 -14.58 -3.52 -0.29
C LYS A 100 -14.01 -4.71 -1.03
N LYS A 101 -13.83 -4.57 -2.35
CA LYS A 101 -13.25 -5.63 -3.20
C LYS A 101 -11.81 -5.96 -2.83
N GLN A 102 -11.03 -4.96 -2.44
CA GLN A 102 -9.65 -5.19 -2.01
C GLN A 102 -9.58 -5.90 -0.66
N LEU A 103 -10.40 -5.51 0.32
CA LEU A 103 -10.44 -6.13 1.66
C LEU A 103 -10.80 -7.62 1.62
N ALA A 104 -11.63 -8.05 0.67
CA ALA A 104 -12.01 -9.44 0.48
C ALA A 104 -10.82 -10.37 0.13
N ARG A 105 -9.66 -9.83 -0.26
CA ARG A 105 -8.44 -10.62 -0.47
C ARG A 105 -7.71 -10.97 0.84
N PHE A 106 -7.96 -10.20 1.89
CA PHE A 106 -7.24 -10.31 3.17
C PHE A 106 -8.04 -11.03 4.25
N LEU A 107 -9.36 -10.90 4.20
CA LEU A 107 -10.28 -11.38 5.22
C LEU A 107 -11.29 -12.33 4.59
N ASP A 108 -11.63 -13.36 5.34
CA ASP A 108 -12.72 -14.28 4.98
C ASP A 108 -14.04 -13.69 5.46
N PHE A 109 -14.87 -13.25 4.49
CA PHE A 109 -16.21 -12.70 4.72
C PHE A 109 -17.31 -13.72 4.42
N ASP A 110 -16.99 -14.79 3.69
CA ASP A 110 -17.99 -15.61 3.00
C ASP A 110 -18.20 -16.98 3.67
N SER A 111 -17.31 -17.38 4.58
CA SER A 111 -17.46 -18.68 5.27
C SER A 111 -18.52 -18.64 6.38
N ASP A 112 -19.04 -19.80 6.73
CA ASP A 112 -19.94 -19.99 7.88
C ASP A 112 -19.18 -20.06 9.23
N ALA A 113 -17.89 -19.71 9.27
CA ALA A 113 -17.11 -19.74 10.48
C ALA A 113 -17.60 -18.68 11.49
N PRO A 114 -17.61 -18.98 12.79
CA PRO A 114 -18.09 -18.02 13.81
C PRO A 114 -17.27 -16.72 13.84
N ASN A 115 -16.05 -16.75 13.33
CA ASN A 115 -15.16 -15.60 13.19
C ASN A 115 -15.05 -15.08 11.75
N ALA A 116 -16.01 -15.42 10.87
CA ALA A 116 -16.11 -14.79 9.57
C ALA A 116 -16.18 -13.26 9.72
N ALA A 117 -15.45 -12.54 8.88
CA ALA A 117 -15.37 -11.09 8.94
C ALA A 117 -16.71 -10.43 8.59
N VAL A 118 -16.93 -9.23 9.11
CA VAL A 118 -18.10 -8.41 8.77
C VAL A 118 -17.61 -7.12 8.11
N LEU A 119 -18.25 -6.73 7.03
CA LEU A 119 -18.03 -5.45 6.38
C LEU A 119 -19.20 -4.52 6.68
N VAL A 120 -18.92 -3.33 7.18
CA VAL A 120 -19.92 -2.31 7.51
C VAL A 120 -19.53 -0.94 6.97
N ASN A 121 -20.53 -0.06 6.82
CA ASN A 121 -20.32 1.32 6.38
C ASN A 121 -20.95 2.27 7.40
N ASN A 122 -20.18 3.17 8.00
CA ASN A 122 -20.71 4.07 9.01
C ASN A 122 -21.71 5.11 8.46
N TYR A 123 -21.80 5.29 7.15
CA TYR A 123 -22.84 6.09 6.54
C TYR A 123 -24.25 5.53 6.85
N ASP A 124 -24.39 4.21 7.00
CA ASP A 124 -25.69 3.57 7.18
C ASP A 124 -26.40 4.00 8.47
N TRP A 125 -25.66 4.24 9.53
CA TRP A 125 -26.21 4.73 10.79
C TRP A 125 -26.05 6.24 10.99
N MET A 126 -25.01 6.87 10.42
CA MET A 126 -24.78 8.31 10.57
C MET A 126 -25.82 9.15 9.82
N LYS A 127 -26.30 8.69 8.65
CA LYS A 127 -27.32 9.40 7.86
C LYS A 127 -28.67 9.53 8.56
N GLU A 128 -28.93 8.68 9.55
CA GLU A 128 -30.18 8.73 10.32
C GLU A 128 -30.21 9.86 11.36
N PHE A 129 -29.05 10.45 11.70
CA PHE A 129 -29.01 11.56 12.64
C PHE A 129 -29.44 12.87 11.99
N THR A 130 -30.40 13.56 12.63
CA THR A 130 -30.54 14.99 12.40
C THR A 130 -29.44 15.75 13.15
N PHE A 131 -29.10 16.95 12.70
CA PHE A 131 -28.14 17.80 13.41
C PHE A 131 -28.47 18.01 14.87
N LEU A 132 -29.78 18.22 15.20
CA LEU A 132 -30.22 18.39 16.57
C LEU A 132 -30.06 17.12 17.40
N ASP A 133 -30.38 15.95 16.84
CA ASP A 133 -30.21 14.68 17.53
C ASP A 133 -28.73 14.40 17.81
N PHE A 134 -27.85 14.66 16.84
CA PHE A 134 -26.41 14.51 17.02
C PHE A 134 -25.88 15.37 18.18
N ILE A 135 -26.19 16.67 18.18
CA ILE A 135 -25.75 17.58 19.24
C ILE A 135 -26.34 17.20 20.58
N ARG A 136 -27.65 16.94 20.63
CA ARG A 136 -28.37 16.65 21.87
C ARG A 136 -27.92 15.33 22.51
N ASN A 137 -27.74 14.29 21.71
CA ASN A 137 -27.52 12.94 22.22
C ASN A 137 -26.03 12.62 22.32
N LEU A 138 -25.22 12.96 21.32
CA LEU A 138 -23.80 12.67 21.29
C LEU A 138 -22.93 13.83 21.79
N GLY A 139 -23.27 15.07 21.42
CA GLY A 139 -22.47 16.24 21.75
C GLY A 139 -22.26 16.45 23.23
N LYS A 140 -23.22 16.07 24.09
CA LYS A 140 -23.10 16.21 25.54
C LYS A 140 -22.33 15.07 26.24
N MET A 141 -22.04 13.96 25.51
CA MET A 141 -21.32 12.82 26.09
C MET A 141 -19.86 13.16 26.35
N ILE A 142 -19.28 14.01 25.52
CA ILE A 142 -17.86 14.39 25.59
C ILE A 142 -17.76 15.90 25.78
N THR A 143 -17.03 16.34 26.80
CA THR A 143 -16.86 17.78 27.06
C THR A 143 -15.88 18.39 26.04
N VAL A 144 -16.06 19.68 25.72
CA VAL A 144 -15.13 20.44 24.86
C VAL A 144 -13.71 20.40 25.42
N ASN A 145 -13.53 20.51 26.75
CA ASN A 145 -12.21 20.42 27.38
C ASN A 145 -11.53 19.07 27.13
N TYR A 146 -12.28 17.97 27.17
CA TYR A 146 -11.77 16.66 26.83
C TYR A 146 -11.36 16.59 25.35
N MET A 147 -12.18 17.08 24.43
CA MET A 147 -11.87 17.13 23.01
C MET A 147 -10.62 17.97 22.73
N MET A 148 -10.49 19.12 23.37
CA MET A 148 -9.33 20.01 23.25
C MET A 148 -8.06 19.44 23.88
N SER A 149 -8.17 18.50 24.82
CA SER A 149 -7.01 17.86 25.45
C SER A 149 -6.26 16.88 24.54
N LYS A 150 -6.83 16.49 23.40
CA LYS A 150 -6.21 15.58 22.43
C LYS A 150 -5.02 16.23 21.74
N ASP A 151 -3.92 15.50 21.55
CA ASP A 151 -2.69 16.06 20.99
C ASP A 151 -2.86 16.56 19.55
N SER A 152 -3.66 15.89 18.74
CA SER A 152 -4.00 16.32 17.37
C SER A 152 -4.73 17.67 17.38
N VAL A 153 -5.63 17.89 18.33
CA VAL A 153 -6.38 19.14 18.48
C VAL A 153 -5.50 20.24 19.06
N LYS A 154 -4.75 19.97 20.14
CA LYS A 154 -3.84 20.94 20.76
C LYS A 154 -2.84 21.50 19.74
N ARG A 155 -2.23 20.65 18.94
CA ARG A 155 -1.23 21.03 17.93
C ARG A 155 -1.81 21.99 16.89
N ARG A 156 -3.06 21.78 16.45
CA ARG A 156 -3.77 22.64 15.50
C ARG A 156 -4.23 23.96 16.12
N LEU A 157 -4.64 23.95 17.38
CA LEU A 157 -5.12 25.15 18.09
C LEU A 157 -3.97 26.01 18.64
N SER A 158 -2.79 25.44 18.89
CA SER A 158 -1.62 26.19 19.40
C SER A 158 -1.00 27.14 18.37
N GLY A 159 -1.38 27.04 17.09
CA GLY A 159 -0.82 27.88 16.02
C GLY A 159 0.65 27.59 15.73
N GLU A 160 1.11 26.36 15.96
CA GLU A 160 2.47 25.94 15.57
C GLU A 160 2.71 26.28 14.10
N ALA A 161 3.93 26.75 13.78
CA ALA A 161 4.30 27.18 12.43
C ALA A 161 4.00 26.08 11.38
N GLY A 162 3.21 26.42 10.37
CA GLY A 162 2.81 25.52 9.28
C GLY A 162 1.54 24.71 9.54
N THR A 163 0.80 24.98 10.64
CA THR A 163 -0.52 24.40 10.87
C THR A 163 -1.62 25.44 10.59
N ASP A 164 -2.64 25.05 9.83
CA ASP A 164 -3.88 25.83 9.72
C ASP A 164 -4.73 25.65 10.98
N GLY A 165 -5.66 26.59 11.27
CA GLY A 165 -6.68 26.41 12.28
C GLY A 165 -7.49 25.12 12.06
N MET A 166 -8.34 24.76 13.01
CA MET A 166 -9.21 23.59 12.91
C MET A 166 -10.66 24.05 12.70
N SER A 167 -11.31 23.56 11.65
CA SER A 167 -12.73 23.82 11.42
C SER A 167 -13.60 23.08 12.44
N PHE A 168 -14.85 23.53 12.59
CA PHE A 168 -15.84 22.79 13.40
C PHE A 168 -16.05 21.38 12.85
N THR A 169 -16.03 21.21 11.54
CA THR A 169 -16.15 19.92 10.86
C THR A 169 -15.05 18.96 11.30
N GLU A 170 -13.79 19.35 11.18
CA GLU A 170 -12.66 18.53 11.65
C GLU A 170 -12.71 18.26 13.18
N PHE A 171 -13.10 19.26 13.96
CA PHE A 171 -13.19 19.13 15.42
C PHE A 171 -14.22 18.08 15.85
N THR A 172 -15.33 17.94 15.11
CA THR A 172 -16.36 16.94 15.41
C THR A 172 -16.03 15.54 14.96
N TYR A 173 -15.00 15.33 14.13
CA TYR A 173 -14.61 14.01 13.62
C TYR A 173 -14.45 12.97 14.75
N GLN A 174 -13.83 13.34 15.87
CA GLN A 174 -13.64 12.44 17.00
C GLN A 174 -14.95 11.92 17.63
N LEU A 175 -16.05 12.69 17.52
CA LEU A 175 -17.37 12.27 17.99
C LEU A 175 -18.00 11.24 17.03
N LEU A 176 -17.80 11.42 15.72
CA LEU A 176 -18.29 10.48 14.70
C LEU A 176 -17.61 9.12 14.86
N GLN A 177 -16.28 9.10 14.90
CA GLN A 177 -15.53 7.85 15.12
C GLN A 177 -15.82 7.24 16.50
N GLY A 178 -16.03 8.07 17.52
CA GLY A 178 -16.43 7.61 18.85
C GLY A 178 -17.79 6.91 18.83
N TYR A 179 -18.76 7.45 18.09
CA TYR A 179 -20.07 6.85 17.94
C TYR A 179 -20.05 5.57 17.09
N ASP A 180 -19.17 5.48 16.10
CA ASP A 180 -18.95 4.21 15.38
C ASP A 180 -18.68 3.07 16.36
N TYR A 181 -17.85 3.31 17.37
CA TYR A 181 -17.53 2.31 18.38
C TYR A 181 -18.76 1.98 19.25
N VAL A 182 -19.55 2.99 19.66
CA VAL A 182 -20.81 2.79 20.38
C VAL A 182 -21.75 1.90 19.56
N HIS A 183 -22.02 2.27 18.32
CA HIS A 183 -22.91 1.54 17.43
C HIS A 183 -22.45 0.08 17.21
N LEU A 184 -21.17 -0.13 16.97
CA LEU A 184 -20.62 -1.47 16.78
C LEU A 184 -20.65 -2.30 18.07
N ASN A 185 -20.48 -1.67 19.24
CA ASN A 185 -20.63 -2.36 20.52
C ASN A 185 -22.06 -2.81 20.75
N GLU A 186 -23.04 -1.95 20.51
CA GLU A 186 -24.47 -2.22 20.71
C GLU A 186 -25.00 -3.25 19.71
N THR A 187 -24.60 -3.14 18.42
CA THR A 187 -25.19 -3.94 17.34
C THR A 187 -24.46 -5.25 17.10
N TYR A 188 -23.12 -5.27 17.21
CA TYR A 188 -22.28 -6.42 16.89
C TYR A 188 -21.52 -6.98 18.10
N GLY A 189 -21.74 -6.44 19.30
CA GLY A 189 -20.96 -6.84 20.49
C GLY A 189 -19.47 -6.56 20.36
N CYS A 190 -19.07 -5.57 19.53
CA CYS A 190 -17.67 -5.25 19.30
C CYS A 190 -17.03 -4.69 20.56
N LYS A 191 -15.94 -5.34 21.03
CA LYS A 191 -15.27 -4.99 22.28
C LYS A 191 -13.87 -4.41 22.10
N LEU A 192 -13.31 -4.43 20.89
CA LEU A 192 -11.94 -3.96 20.65
C LEU A 192 -11.88 -3.06 19.41
N GLN A 193 -11.20 -1.93 19.53
CA GLN A 193 -10.84 -1.08 18.39
C GLN A 193 -9.36 -1.21 18.08
N LEU A 194 -9.04 -1.45 16.79
CA LEU A 194 -7.69 -1.58 16.25
C LEU A 194 -7.38 -0.38 15.35
N ARG A 195 -6.21 0.27 15.50
CA ARG A 195 -5.80 1.42 14.67
C ARG A 195 -4.28 1.64 14.74
N GLY A 196 -3.77 2.61 13.97
CA GLY A 196 -2.43 3.17 14.15
C GLY A 196 -2.34 4.06 15.38
N ALA A 197 -1.13 4.24 15.92
CA ALA A 197 -0.88 5.01 17.14
C ALA A 197 -1.34 6.48 17.06
N ASP A 198 -1.38 7.06 15.86
CA ASP A 198 -1.91 8.41 15.61
C ASP A 198 -3.40 8.56 15.92
N GLN A 199 -4.12 7.44 16.07
CA GLN A 199 -5.56 7.39 16.32
C GLN A 199 -5.94 7.23 17.80
N TRP A 200 -4.94 7.12 18.71
CA TRP A 200 -5.21 6.88 20.13
C TRP A 200 -6.22 7.85 20.75
N GLY A 201 -6.13 9.14 20.35
CA GLY A 201 -7.07 10.15 20.80
C GLY A 201 -8.53 9.90 20.39
N ASN A 202 -8.76 9.48 19.16
CA ASN A 202 -10.09 9.17 18.64
C ASN A 202 -10.64 7.88 19.27
N ILE A 203 -9.80 6.85 19.42
CA ILE A 203 -10.18 5.56 20.04
C ILE A 203 -10.65 5.78 21.48
N THR A 204 -9.87 6.52 22.27
CA THR A 204 -10.21 6.78 23.68
C THR A 204 -11.46 7.64 23.84
N THR A 205 -11.85 8.41 22.81
CA THR A 205 -13.16 9.09 22.80
C THR A 205 -14.29 8.08 22.71
N GLY A 206 -14.18 7.07 21.84
CA GLY A 206 -15.16 5.99 21.73
C GLY A 206 -15.30 5.16 23.01
N THR A 207 -14.19 4.78 23.64
CA THR A 207 -14.22 4.04 24.92
C THR A 207 -14.91 4.86 26.02
N GLU A 208 -14.66 6.16 26.10
CA GLU A 208 -15.29 7.05 27.06
C GLU A 208 -16.80 7.23 26.78
N MET A 209 -17.21 7.30 25.50
CA MET A 209 -18.62 7.37 25.13
C MET A 209 -19.35 6.09 25.56
N ILE A 210 -18.83 4.92 25.27
CA ILE A 210 -19.42 3.62 25.66
C ILE A 210 -19.54 3.54 27.18
N ARG A 211 -18.47 3.89 27.92
CA ARG A 211 -18.48 3.91 29.37
C ARG A 211 -19.61 4.77 29.93
N LYS A 212 -19.89 5.94 29.34
CA LYS A 212 -20.95 6.86 29.79
C LYS A 212 -22.35 6.45 29.35
N MET A 213 -22.49 5.84 28.17
CA MET A 213 -23.80 5.51 27.60
C MET A 213 -24.34 4.17 28.08
N SER A 214 -23.50 3.15 28.09
CA SER A 214 -23.91 1.76 28.45
C SER A 214 -23.20 1.18 29.68
N GLY A 215 -22.07 1.76 30.09
CA GLY A 215 -21.23 1.19 31.14
C GLY A 215 -20.45 -0.07 30.71
N ASN A 216 -20.52 -0.47 29.44
CA ASN A 216 -19.81 -1.63 28.91
C ASN A 216 -18.29 -1.43 28.98
N GLU A 217 -17.59 -2.53 29.23
CA GLU A 217 -16.13 -2.57 29.15
C GLU A 217 -15.69 -2.84 27.71
N VAL A 218 -14.84 -1.98 27.17
CA VAL A 218 -14.30 -2.08 25.82
C VAL A 218 -12.84 -1.68 25.80
N PHE A 219 -12.13 -2.13 24.77
CA PHE A 219 -10.68 -2.12 24.71
C PHE A 219 -10.17 -1.41 23.46
N ALA A 220 -8.90 -1.03 23.53
CA ALA A 220 -8.17 -0.38 22.43
C ALA A 220 -6.78 -1.00 22.29
N LEU A 221 -6.35 -1.18 21.05
CA LEU A 221 -4.99 -1.59 20.72
C LEU A 221 -4.52 -0.82 19.49
N THR A 222 -3.33 -0.23 19.57
CA THR A 222 -2.72 0.48 18.46
C THR A 222 -1.41 -0.15 18.02
N CYS A 223 -1.14 -0.09 16.72
CA CYS A 223 0.15 -0.45 16.14
C CYS A 223 1.03 0.80 15.96
N PRO A 224 2.37 0.64 16.01
CA PRO A 224 3.28 1.74 15.71
C PRO A 224 3.13 2.22 14.27
N LEU A 225 3.39 3.50 14.05
CA LEU A 225 3.52 4.03 12.70
C LEU A 225 4.81 3.47 12.07
N ILE A 226 4.65 2.80 10.93
CA ILE A 226 5.78 2.17 10.26
C ILE A 226 6.62 3.23 9.54
N THR A 227 7.91 3.21 9.83
CA THR A 227 8.96 3.98 9.15
C THR A 227 9.97 3.04 8.53
N LYS A 228 10.66 3.50 7.49
CA LYS A 228 11.85 2.82 6.97
C LYS A 228 13.01 2.94 7.95
N ALA A 229 14.02 2.08 7.83
CA ALA A 229 15.25 2.14 8.62
C ALA A 229 15.97 3.50 8.51
N ASP A 230 15.83 4.20 7.37
CA ASP A 230 16.36 5.57 7.17
C ASP A 230 15.50 6.69 7.79
N GLY A 231 14.46 6.35 8.55
CA GLY A 231 13.54 7.28 9.20
C GLY A 231 12.46 7.89 8.29
N LYS A 232 12.47 7.58 6.99
CA LYS A 232 11.46 8.09 6.07
C LYS A 232 10.11 7.37 6.25
N LYS A 233 9.04 8.02 5.80
CA LYS A 233 7.70 7.42 5.86
C LYS A 233 7.63 6.18 4.98
N PHE A 234 7.14 5.09 5.56
CA PHE A 234 6.85 3.84 4.84
C PHE A 234 5.80 4.07 3.74
N GLY A 235 5.99 3.40 2.60
CA GLY A 235 5.04 3.44 1.49
C GLY A 235 5.09 4.67 0.61
N LYS A 236 5.90 5.68 0.94
CA LYS A 236 6.17 6.82 0.07
C LYS A 236 7.48 6.63 -0.69
N THR A 237 7.41 6.80 -2.00
CA THR A 237 8.56 6.87 -2.90
C THR A 237 8.63 8.27 -3.52
N GLU A 238 9.67 8.56 -4.29
CA GLU A 238 9.76 9.81 -5.08
C GLU A 238 8.62 9.93 -6.09
N GLN A 239 8.04 8.81 -6.51
CA GLN A 239 6.93 8.70 -7.44
C GLN A 239 5.55 8.62 -6.75
N GLY A 240 5.48 8.79 -5.44
CA GLY A 240 4.23 8.76 -4.66
C GLY A 240 4.01 7.49 -3.84
N ASN A 241 2.76 7.15 -3.59
CA ASN A 241 2.38 5.97 -2.81
C ASN A 241 2.53 4.67 -3.62
N ILE A 242 2.83 3.57 -2.93
CA ILE A 242 2.72 2.23 -3.48
C ILE A 242 1.30 1.72 -3.21
N TRP A 243 0.52 1.62 -4.26
CA TRP A 243 -0.89 1.24 -4.22
C TRP A 243 -1.09 -0.27 -4.33
N LEU A 244 -2.20 -0.78 -3.79
CA LEU A 244 -2.56 -2.19 -3.93
C LEU A 244 -3.29 -2.49 -5.25
N ASP A 245 -3.85 -1.47 -5.90
CA ASP A 245 -4.48 -1.62 -7.21
C ASP A 245 -3.45 -1.54 -8.34
N LYS A 246 -3.46 -2.53 -9.23
CA LYS A 246 -2.55 -2.62 -10.36
C LYS A 246 -2.68 -1.47 -11.37
N ARG A 247 -3.79 -0.73 -11.37
CA ARG A 247 -3.99 0.48 -12.17
C ARG A 247 -3.04 1.62 -11.76
N TYR A 248 -2.64 1.68 -10.48
CA TYR A 248 -1.80 2.75 -9.93
C TYR A 248 -0.37 2.30 -9.66
N THR A 249 -0.17 1.04 -9.29
CA THR A 249 1.15 0.45 -9.10
C THR A 249 1.14 -0.94 -9.71
N SER A 250 1.83 -1.12 -10.82
CA SER A 250 1.89 -2.43 -11.47
C SER A 250 2.40 -3.52 -10.52
N PRO A 251 1.99 -4.79 -10.69
CA PRO A 251 2.47 -5.90 -9.87
C PRO A 251 3.99 -6.04 -9.90
N TYR A 252 4.63 -5.72 -11.02
CA TYR A 252 6.09 -5.67 -11.11
C TYR A 252 6.70 -4.60 -10.18
N ARG A 253 6.21 -3.36 -10.22
CA ARG A 253 6.70 -2.28 -9.33
C ARG A 253 6.40 -2.59 -7.87
N PHE A 254 5.24 -3.17 -7.60
CA PHE A 254 4.86 -3.63 -6.26
C PHE A 254 5.84 -4.70 -5.75
N TYR A 255 6.13 -5.72 -6.56
CA TYR A 255 7.12 -6.75 -6.25
C TYR A 255 8.52 -6.16 -6.03
N GLN A 256 8.98 -5.27 -6.92
CA GLN A 256 10.29 -4.62 -6.82
C GLN A 256 10.42 -3.75 -5.57
N PHE A 257 9.34 -3.11 -5.11
CA PHE A 257 9.36 -2.35 -3.87
C PHE A 257 9.78 -3.22 -2.68
N TRP A 258 9.17 -4.39 -2.53
CA TRP A 258 9.49 -5.31 -1.45
C TRP A 258 10.86 -5.99 -1.64
N LEU A 259 11.19 -6.32 -2.88
CA LEU A 259 12.49 -6.93 -3.21
C LEU A 259 13.66 -5.99 -2.89
N ASN A 260 13.48 -4.67 -2.96
CA ASN A 260 14.55 -3.69 -2.80
C ASN A 260 14.64 -3.02 -1.41
N VAL A 261 13.89 -3.49 -0.41
CA VAL A 261 14.03 -3.00 0.97
C VAL A 261 15.39 -3.40 1.56
N SER A 262 15.86 -2.66 2.57
CA SER A 262 17.08 -3.01 3.31
C SER A 262 16.92 -4.33 4.06
N ASP A 263 18.03 -4.92 4.53
CA ASP A 263 17.98 -6.16 5.31
C ASP A 263 17.23 -5.95 6.64
N GLU A 264 17.46 -4.81 7.32
CA GLU A 264 16.76 -4.41 8.53
C GLU A 264 15.24 -4.25 8.30
N ASP A 265 14.86 -3.57 7.23
CA ASP A 265 13.45 -3.42 6.85
C ASP A 265 12.81 -4.76 6.48
N ALA A 266 13.53 -5.64 5.79
CA ALA A 266 13.03 -6.94 5.38
C ALA A 266 12.68 -7.82 6.59
N GLU A 267 13.53 -7.84 7.63
CA GLU A 267 13.27 -8.57 8.86
C GLU A 267 12.03 -8.03 9.61
N LYS A 268 11.88 -6.71 9.64
CA LYS A 268 10.71 -6.06 10.24
C LYS A 268 9.44 -6.35 9.42
N TYR A 269 9.52 -6.17 8.11
CA TYR A 269 8.33 -6.22 7.25
C TYR A 269 7.82 -7.64 7.02
N ILE A 270 8.68 -8.68 7.00
CA ILE A 270 8.22 -10.05 6.87
C ILE A 270 7.36 -10.47 8.06
N LYS A 271 7.65 -9.95 9.27
CA LYS A 271 6.83 -10.15 10.47
C LYS A 271 5.47 -9.46 10.34
N ILE A 272 5.42 -8.26 9.78
CA ILE A 272 4.21 -7.42 9.73
C ILE A 272 3.28 -7.81 8.58
N PHE A 273 3.84 -8.02 7.38
CA PHE A 273 3.06 -8.10 6.14
C PHE A 273 2.84 -9.52 5.61
N THR A 274 3.26 -10.54 6.37
CA THR A 274 3.03 -11.93 5.99
C THR A 274 2.26 -12.70 7.05
N SER A 275 1.68 -13.83 6.66
CA SER A 275 1.03 -14.78 7.58
C SER A 275 1.91 -15.99 7.89
N ILE A 276 3.21 -15.92 7.58
CA ILE A 276 4.19 -16.97 7.88
C ILE A 276 4.30 -17.14 9.40
N CYS A 277 4.43 -18.38 9.88
CA CYS A 277 4.57 -18.65 11.30
C CYS A 277 5.93 -18.20 11.85
N ARG A 278 6.01 -18.06 13.14
CA ARG A 278 7.20 -17.55 13.85
C ARG A 278 8.44 -18.37 13.55
N GLU A 279 8.33 -19.68 13.65
CA GLU A 279 9.44 -20.62 13.51
C GLU A 279 10.06 -20.52 12.11
N GLU A 280 9.23 -20.39 11.08
CA GLU A 280 9.67 -20.25 9.70
C GLU A 280 10.35 -18.90 9.47
N ILE A 281 9.80 -17.81 10.01
CA ILE A 281 10.44 -16.47 9.89
C ILE A 281 11.79 -16.46 10.60
N GLU A 282 11.90 -17.01 11.80
CA GLU A 282 13.16 -17.09 12.54
C GLU A 282 14.21 -17.92 11.80
N ALA A 283 13.81 -19.03 11.16
CA ALA A 283 14.69 -19.82 10.31
C ALA A 283 15.17 -19.03 9.06
N LEU A 284 14.26 -18.33 8.38
CA LEU A 284 14.58 -17.49 7.23
C LEU A 284 15.54 -16.34 7.58
N VAL A 285 15.35 -15.71 8.74
CA VAL A 285 16.26 -14.65 9.22
C VAL A 285 17.63 -15.21 9.51
N ALA A 286 17.73 -16.38 10.16
CA ALA A 286 19.00 -17.02 10.45
C ALA A 286 19.75 -17.45 9.17
N GLU A 287 19.04 -17.96 8.17
CA GLU A 287 19.62 -18.32 6.87
C GLU A 287 20.08 -17.08 6.10
N HIS A 288 19.25 -16.04 6.05
CA HIS A 288 19.58 -14.77 5.40
C HIS A 288 20.86 -14.12 5.98
N ALA A 289 21.04 -14.19 7.31
CA ALA A 289 22.21 -13.63 7.98
C ALA A 289 23.53 -14.26 7.55
N GLN A 290 23.52 -15.50 7.01
CA GLN A 290 24.71 -16.20 6.52
C GLN A 290 25.15 -15.69 5.13
N ALA A 291 24.22 -15.24 4.30
CA ALA A 291 24.48 -14.74 2.96
C ALA A 291 23.51 -13.61 2.54
N PRO A 292 23.59 -12.41 3.16
CA PRO A 292 22.63 -11.31 2.92
C PRO A 292 22.58 -10.88 1.44
N HIS A 293 23.70 -11.00 0.72
CA HIS A 293 23.79 -10.65 -0.70
C HIS A 293 22.87 -11.51 -1.60
N MET A 294 22.45 -12.69 -1.15
CA MET A 294 21.48 -13.56 -1.85
C MET A 294 20.05 -13.03 -1.75
N ARG A 295 19.79 -12.07 -0.84
CA ARG A 295 18.50 -11.41 -0.62
C ARG A 295 17.34 -12.38 -0.40
N LEU A 296 17.59 -13.48 0.33
CA LEU A 296 16.61 -14.53 0.58
C LEU A 296 15.36 -13.98 1.25
N LEU A 297 15.56 -13.16 2.30
CA LEU A 297 14.48 -12.59 3.10
C LEU A 297 13.61 -11.64 2.28
N GLN A 298 14.23 -10.76 1.46
CA GLN A 298 13.49 -9.85 0.57
C GLN A 298 12.73 -10.61 -0.51
N LYS A 299 13.32 -11.67 -1.08
CA LYS A 299 12.65 -12.50 -2.09
C LYS A 299 11.40 -13.16 -1.50
N ARG A 300 11.52 -13.74 -0.29
CA ARG A 300 10.38 -14.35 0.39
C ARG A 300 9.31 -13.31 0.74
N LEU A 301 9.70 -12.17 1.29
CA LEU A 301 8.78 -11.06 1.58
C LEU A 301 8.02 -10.59 0.33
N ALA A 302 8.76 -10.32 -0.76
CA ALA A 302 8.18 -9.87 -2.02
C ALA A 302 7.22 -10.92 -2.62
N MET A 303 7.56 -12.20 -2.53
CA MET A 303 6.69 -13.31 -2.94
C MET A 303 5.38 -13.31 -2.16
N GLU A 304 5.46 -13.39 -0.84
CA GLU A 304 4.28 -13.52 0.03
C GLU A 304 3.31 -12.34 -0.13
N VAL A 305 3.85 -11.11 -0.11
CA VAL A 305 2.99 -9.92 -0.19
C VAL A 305 2.42 -9.74 -1.59
N THR A 306 3.17 -10.07 -2.66
CA THR A 306 2.66 -9.97 -4.02
C THR A 306 1.60 -11.03 -4.30
N LEU A 307 1.80 -12.27 -3.83
CA LEU A 307 0.79 -13.33 -3.90
C LEU A 307 -0.50 -12.94 -3.18
N LEU A 308 -0.38 -12.37 -1.98
CA LEU A 308 -1.51 -11.96 -1.17
C LEU A 308 -2.33 -10.84 -1.84
N VAL A 309 -1.67 -9.86 -2.44
CA VAL A 309 -2.31 -8.67 -3.01
C VAL A 309 -2.75 -8.89 -4.46
N HIS A 310 -1.92 -9.48 -5.30
CA HIS A 310 -2.14 -9.56 -6.75
C HIS A 310 -2.46 -10.97 -7.26
N GLY A 311 -2.15 -12.02 -6.47
CA GLY A 311 -2.34 -13.41 -6.85
C GLY A 311 -1.16 -14.00 -7.61
N GLU A 312 -1.25 -15.31 -7.89
CA GLU A 312 -0.16 -16.12 -8.42
C GLU A 312 0.23 -15.72 -9.85
N GLU A 313 -0.75 -15.46 -10.71
CA GLU A 313 -0.50 -15.09 -12.11
C GLU A 313 0.34 -13.80 -12.21
N GLU A 314 -0.06 -12.75 -11.50
CA GLU A 314 0.65 -11.46 -11.51
C GLU A 314 2.01 -11.54 -10.81
N TYR A 315 2.14 -12.37 -9.78
CA TYR A 315 3.42 -12.65 -9.14
C TYR A 315 4.40 -13.30 -10.13
N ASN A 316 3.96 -14.34 -10.86
CA ASN A 316 4.80 -15.05 -11.83
C ASN A 316 5.26 -14.12 -12.96
N LYS A 317 4.37 -13.27 -13.48
CA LYS A 317 4.71 -12.22 -14.45
C LYS A 317 5.76 -11.24 -13.90
N ALA A 318 5.61 -10.81 -12.65
CA ALA A 318 6.54 -9.88 -12.01
C ALA A 318 7.94 -10.49 -11.81
N VAL A 319 8.00 -11.77 -11.44
CA VAL A 319 9.26 -12.52 -11.31
C VAL A 319 9.94 -12.72 -12.66
N GLU A 320 9.18 -13.12 -13.69
CA GLU A 320 9.69 -13.28 -15.05
C GLU A 320 10.26 -11.95 -15.57
N ALA A 321 9.53 -10.86 -15.44
CA ALA A 321 9.96 -9.52 -15.80
C ALA A 321 11.25 -9.11 -15.05
N SER A 322 11.35 -9.41 -13.76
CA SER A 322 12.55 -9.17 -12.97
C SER A 322 13.77 -9.96 -13.48
N ASN A 323 13.57 -11.22 -13.82
CA ASN A 323 14.62 -12.09 -14.37
C ASN A 323 15.07 -11.62 -15.76
N ILE A 324 14.15 -11.11 -16.58
CA ILE A 324 14.46 -10.54 -17.89
C ILE A 324 15.33 -9.28 -17.75
N LEU A 325 15.02 -8.42 -16.79
CA LEU A 325 15.79 -7.18 -16.58
C LEU A 325 17.18 -7.41 -16.03
N PHE A 326 17.27 -8.20 -14.97
CA PHE A 326 18.49 -8.34 -14.17
C PHE A 326 19.27 -9.63 -14.50
N GLY A 327 18.68 -10.53 -15.29
CA GLY A 327 19.30 -11.76 -15.76
C GLY A 327 19.88 -11.64 -17.17
N ASN A 328 20.43 -12.75 -17.66
CA ASN A 328 20.91 -12.91 -19.05
C ASN A 328 19.74 -13.32 -19.98
N ALA A 329 18.60 -12.66 -19.86
CA ALA A 329 17.44 -13.02 -20.66
C ALA A 329 17.66 -12.72 -22.16
N SER A 330 17.11 -13.60 -22.98
CA SER A 330 17.15 -13.46 -24.44
C SER A 330 16.10 -12.48 -24.97
N THR A 331 16.21 -12.12 -26.22
CA THR A 331 15.20 -11.33 -26.94
C THR A 331 13.81 -11.97 -26.93
N GLU A 332 13.78 -13.33 -26.99
CA GLU A 332 12.52 -14.09 -26.94
C GLU A 332 11.79 -13.88 -25.63
N ALA A 333 12.51 -13.82 -24.51
CA ALA A 333 11.93 -13.55 -23.21
C ALA A 333 11.37 -12.11 -23.11
N LEU A 334 11.98 -11.12 -23.76
CA LEU A 334 11.40 -9.77 -23.87
C LEU A 334 10.13 -9.76 -24.74
N ARG A 335 10.08 -10.57 -25.79
CA ARG A 335 8.93 -10.69 -26.68
C ARG A 335 7.73 -11.37 -26.03
N SER A 336 7.95 -12.19 -24.98
CA SER A 336 6.87 -12.85 -24.23
C SER A 336 6.15 -11.93 -23.25
N LEU A 337 6.72 -10.76 -22.92
CA LEU A 337 6.08 -9.79 -22.04
C LEU A 337 4.89 -9.12 -22.74
N ASP A 338 3.76 -8.99 -22.03
CA ASP A 338 2.68 -8.12 -22.46
C ASP A 338 3.09 -6.63 -22.39
N GLU A 339 2.34 -5.77 -23.07
CA GLU A 339 2.64 -4.33 -23.18
C GLU A 339 2.69 -3.66 -21.80
N ASP A 340 1.73 -3.96 -20.93
CA ASP A 340 1.63 -3.37 -19.59
C ASP A 340 2.83 -3.76 -18.73
N THR A 341 3.24 -5.02 -18.78
CA THR A 341 4.42 -5.49 -18.07
C THR A 341 5.70 -4.88 -18.64
N LEU A 342 5.84 -4.81 -19.96
CA LEU A 342 7.00 -4.18 -20.62
C LEU A 342 7.13 -2.71 -20.19
N LEU A 343 6.04 -1.94 -20.24
CA LEU A 343 6.04 -0.54 -19.83
C LEU A 343 6.32 -0.37 -18.33
N ALA A 344 5.77 -1.25 -17.48
CA ALA A 344 6.03 -1.22 -16.06
C ALA A 344 7.49 -1.53 -15.70
N VAL A 345 8.10 -2.45 -16.44
CA VAL A 345 9.51 -2.82 -16.30
C VAL A 345 10.43 -1.65 -16.65
N PHE A 346 10.09 -0.92 -17.71
CA PHE A 346 10.87 0.23 -18.20
C PHE A 346 10.25 1.58 -17.79
N ASP A 347 9.45 1.61 -16.72
CA ASP A 347 8.90 2.84 -16.18
C ASP A 347 10.03 3.79 -15.70
N GLY A 348 9.93 5.06 -16.09
CA GLY A 348 10.94 6.08 -15.80
C GLY A 348 12.17 6.06 -16.72
N VAL A 349 12.28 5.13 -17.67
CA VAL A 349 13.32 5.18 -18.73
C VAL A 349 12.96 6.26 -19.74
N PRO A 350 13.95 7.03 -20.26
CA PRO A 350 13.70 7.98 -21.34
C PRO A 350 13.05 7.31 -22.55
N GLN A 351 12.00 7.92 -23.07
CA GLN A 351 11.23 7.42 -24.21
C GLN A 351 11.36 8.36 -25.40
N PHE A 352 11.44 7.79 -26.61
CA PHE A 352 11.60 8.51 -27.85
C PHE A 352 10.62 7.97 -28.88
N GLU A 353 9.99 8.86 -29.63
CA GLU A 353 9.04 8.51 -30.68
C GLU A 353 9.73 8.51 -32.03
N VAL A 354 9.49 7.48 -32.83
CA VAL A 354 10.06 7.33 -34.19
C VAL A 354 8.94 6.90 -35.14
N SER A 355 8.93 7.44 -36.36
CA SER A 355 7.95 7.05 -37.38
C SER A 355 8.05 5.56 -37.71
N ARG A 356 6.91 4.86 -37.69
CA ARG A 356 6.80 3.47 -38.12
C ARG A 356 7.21 3.26 -39.58
N ASP A 357 6.89 4.24 -40.44
CA ASP A 357 7.28 4.17 -41.85
C ASP A 357 8.80 4.19 -42.04
N ALA A 358 9.53 4.93 -41.20
CA ALA A 358 10.99 4.92 -41.24
C ALA A 358 11.53 3.54 -40.87
N LEU A 359 10.95 2.89 -39.84
CA LEU A 359 11.34 1.52 -39.45
C LEU A 359 10.95 0.49 -40.52
N ALA A 360 9.82 0.66 -41.20
CA ALA A 360 9.40 -0.24 -42.27
C ALA A 360 10.37 -0.22 -43.46
N GLN A 361 11.03 0.92 -43.74
CA GLN A 361 12.07 1.04 -44.78
C GLN A 361 13.42 0.49 -44.33
N GLY A 362 13.60 0.22 -43.05
CA GLY A 362 14.85 -0.21 -42.45
C GLY A 362 15.80 0.99 -42.20
N VAL A 363 16.17 1.19 -40.94
CA VAL A 363 17.05 2.28 -40.51
C VAL A 363 18.33 1.72 -39.90
N LYS A 364 19.49 2.29 -40.24
CA LYS A 364 20.74 1.92 -39.59
C LYS A 364 20.69 2.23 -38.10
N ALA A 365 21.17 1.34 -37.25
CA ALA A 365 21.16 1.50 -35.79
C ALA A 365 21.80 2.82 -35.35
N VAL A 366 22.86 3.26 -36.03
CA VAL A 366 23.49 4.55 -35.74
C VAL A 366 22.55 5.73 -36.04
N ASP A 367 21.82 5.72 -37.15
CA ASP A 367 20.90 6.81 -37.51
C ASP A 367 19.65 6.78 -36.64
N LEU A 368 19.13 5.59 -36.31
CA LEU A 368 18.02 5.41 -35.39
C LEU A 368 18.32 6.02 -34.02
N THR A 369 19.50 5.73 -33.47
CA THR A 369 19.82 6.07 -32.08
C THR A 369 20.48 7.45 -31.92
N THR A 370 20.87 8.11 -33.02
CA THR A 370 21.42 9.50 -32.99
C THR A 370 20.46 10.50 -33.61
N ASP A 371 20.05 10.27 -34.86
CA ASP A 371 19.32 11.28 -35.61
C ASP A 371 17.81 11.26 -35.31
N LEU A 372 17.23 10.05 -35.09
CA LEU A 372 15.79 9.91 -34.87
C LEU A 372 15.45 9.90 -33.37
N ALA A 373 16.17 9.17 -32.54
CA ALA A 373 15.84 9.03 -31.11
C ALA A 373 16.79 9.80 -30.17
N ALA A 374 17.83 10.47 -30.67
CA ALA A 374 18.76 11.29 -29.89
C ALA A 374 19.30 10.64 -28.57
N ILE A 375 19.45 9.31 -28.56
CA ILE A 375 19.97 8.54 -27.40
C ILE A 375 21.46 8.77 -27.23
N PHE A 376 22.19 8.94 -28.34
CA PHE A 376 23.63 9.25 -28.36
C PHE A 376 23.85 10.67 -28.86
N ALA A 377 24.78 11.38 -28.22
CA ALA A 377 25.09 12.74 -28.58
C ALA A 377 25.75 12.87 -29.99
N SER A 378 26.38 11.80 -30.49
CA SER A 378 27.00 11.77 -31.81
C SER A 378 27.14 10.36 -32.36
N LYS A 379 27.22 10.25 -33.72
CA LYS A 379 27.51 9.00 -34.42
C LYS A 379 28.87 8.41 -34.05
N GLY A 380 29.83 9.29 -33.71
CA GLY A 380 31.16 8.86 -33.24
C GLY A 380 31.12 8.17 -31.87
N GLU A 381 30.32 8.71 -30.94
CA GLU A 381 30.12 8.09 -29.63
C GLU A 381 29.48 6.69 -29.78
N MET A 382 28.39 6.62 -30.53
CA MET A 382 27.69 5.36 -30.76
C MET A 382 28.59 4.28 -31.39
N ARG A 383 29.35 4.62 -32.45
CA ARG A 383 30.27 3.71 -33.11
C ARG A 383 31.31 3.17 -32.14
N LYS A 384 31.94 4.04 -31.34
CA LYS A 384 32.92 3.64 -30.33
C LYS A 384 32.37 2.68 -29.31
N LEU A 385 31.14 2.93 -28.85
CA LEU A 385 30.46 2.06 -27.88
C LEU A 385 30.06 0.72 -28.48
N VAL A 386 29.59 0.65 -29.72
CA VAL A 386 29.31 -0.62 -30.42
C VAL A 386 30.57 -1.44 -30.57
N GLN A 387 31.70 -0.85 -30.97
CA GLN A 387 33.00 -1.54 -31.08
C GLN A 387 33.44 -2.14 -29.74
N GLY A 388 33.13 -1.48 -28.63
CA GLY A 388 33.35 -1.96 -27.26
C GLY A 388 32.30 -2.95 -26.74
N GLY A 389 31.29 -3.33 -27.56
CA GLY A 389 30.18 -4.21 -27.14
C GLY A 389 29.26 -3.57 -26.11
N GLY A 390 29.20 -2.23 -26.07
CA GLY A 390 28.45 -1.44 -25.09
C GLY A 390 27.07 -1.04 -25.56
N VAL A 391 26.55 -1.49 -26.68
CA VAL A 391 25.21 -1.18 -27.18
C VAL A 391 24.46 -2.44 -27.52
N SER A 392 23.22 -2.55 -27.03
CA SER A 392 22.32 -3.66 -27.38
C SER A 392 20.97 -3.11 -27.82
N VAL A 393 20.31 -3.82 -28.70
CA VAL A 393 18.93 -3.63 -29.11
C VAL A 393 18.16 -4.88 -28.70
N ASN A 394 17.07 -4.71 -27.93
CA ASN A 394 16.28 -5.81 -27.38
C ASN A 394 17.12 -6.88 -26.68
N LYS A 395 18.15 -6.47 -25.92
CA LYS A 395 19.12 -7.30 -25.22
C LYS A 395 20.17 -8.00 -26.16
N GLU A 396 20.04 -7.95 -27.47
CA GLU A 396 21.03 -8.40 -28.40
C GLU A 396 22.11 -7.34 -28.63
N LYS A 397 23.36 -7.71 -28.47
CA LYS A 397 24.48 -6.80 -28.78
C LYS A 397 24.53 -6.50 -30.27
N LEU A 398 24.60 -5.22 -30.58
CA LEU A 398 24.83 -4.80 -31.97
C LEU A 398 26.21 -5.30 -32.45
N SER A 399 26.20 -6.04 -33.54
CA SER A 399 27.41 -6.54 -34.18
C SER A 399 28.13 -5.43 -34.98
N ALA A 400 27.36 -4.47 -35.51
CA ALA A 400 27.87 -3.34 -36.30
C ALA A 400 26.99 -2.10 -36.03
N PHE A 401 27.60 -0.90 -36.14
CA PHE A 401 26.87 0.38 -35.94
C PHE A 401 25.89 0.69 -37.08
N ASP A 402 26.07 0.09 -38.25
CA ASP A 402 25.21 0.22 -39.43
C ASP A 402 24.26 -0.97 -39.63
N GLN A 403 24.13 -1.84 -38.61
CA GLN A 403 23.13 -2.90 -38.60
C GLN A 403 21.74 -2.28 -38.81
N VAL A 404 20.96 -2.88 -39.70
CA VAL A 404 19.61 -2.39 -40.04
C VAL A 404 18.63 -2.85 -38.96
N ILE A 405 17.84 -1.90 -38.46
CA ILE A 405 16.73 -2.11 -37.54
C ILE A 405 15.44 -1.82 -38.32
N ASN A 406 14.48 -2.72 -38.22
CA ASN A 406 13.20 -2.64 -38.94
C ASN A 406 12.04 -3.06 -38.04
N CYS A 407 10.81 -3.18 -38.58
CA CYS A 407 9.63 -3.58 -37.85
C CYS A 407 9.71 -4.97 -37.21
N GLU A 408 10.58 -5.87 -37.69
CA GLU A 408 10.79 -7.22 -37.08
C GLU A 408 11.47 -7.13 -35.69
N ASN A 409 12.12 -5.99 -35.40
CA ASN A 409 12.73 -5.72 -34.12
C ASN A 409 11.74 -5.16 -33.08
N LEU A 410 10.49 -4.89 -33.46
CA LEU A 410 9.50 -4.36 -32.53
C LEU A 410 9.09 -5.43 -31.49
N LEU A 411 9.07 -5.03 -30.23
CA LEU A 411 8.43 -5.73 -29.11
C LEU A 411 6.98 -5.24 -29.04
N ASN A 412 6.01 -6.15 -28.87
CA ASN A 412 4.57 -5.84 -28.88
C ASN A 412 4.16 -4.96 -30.09
N ASP A 413 4.79 -5.19 -31.25
CA ASP A 413 4.56 -4.44 -32.50
C ASP A 413 4.69 -2.90 -32.36
N LYS A 414 5.38 -2.41 -31.32
CA LYS A 414 5.40 -0.98 -30.98
C LYS A 414 6.72 -0.46 -30.38
N TYR A 415 7.50 -1.29 -29.70
CA TYR A 415 8.61 -0.84 -28.89
C TYR A 415 9.96 -1.42 -29.33
N ILE A 416 11.04 -0.65 -29.21
CA ILE A 416 12.42 -1.11 -29.32
C ILE A 416 13.14 -0.69 -28.05
N LEU A 417 13.75 -1.65 -27.36
CA LEU A 417 14.59 -1.41 -26.19
C LEU A 417 16.04 -1.20 -26.63
N VAL A 418 16.60 -0.02 -26.32
CA VAL A 418 18.02 0.28 -26.54
C VAL A 418 18.74 0.31 -25.19
N GLN A 419 19.85 -0.41 -25.08
CA GLN A 419 20.71 -0.40 -23.89
C GLN A 419 22.06 0.22 -24.22
N LYS A 420 22.45 1.26 -23.45
CA LYS A 420 23.73 1.97 -23.54
C LYS A 420 24.57 1.65 -22.30
N GLY A 421 25.61 0.84 -22.47
CA GLY A 421 26.39 0.32 -21.35
C GLY A 421 25.63 -0.71 -20.52
N LYS A 422 25.98 -0.86 -19.24
CA LYS A 422 25.41 -1.92 -18.37
C LYS A 422 24.08 -1.55 -17.73
N LYS A 423 23.77 -0.25 -17.56
CA LYS A 423 22.67 0.20 -16.69
C LYS A 423 21.68 1.18 -17.33
N ASN A 424 22.01 1.76 -18.49
CA ASN A 424 21.17 2.79 -19.11
C ASN A 424 20.30 2.17 -20.19
N TYR A 425 18.99 2.25 -19.98
CA TYR A 425 17.96 1.78 -20.90
C TYR A 425 17.20 2.96 -21.49
N PHE A 426 16.74 2.80 -22.72
CA PHE A 426 15.95 3.77 -23.47
C PHE A 426 14.89 3.00 -24.25
N LEU A 427 13.68 3.53 -24.33
CA LEU A 427 12.59 2.92 -25.05
C LEU A 427 12.23 3.77 -26.27
N ILE A 428 12.28 3.17 -27.45
CA ILE A 428 11.81 3.79 -28.71
C ILE A 428 10.40 3.29 -28.96
N ILE A 429 9.49 4.22 -29.27
CA ILE A 429 8.08 3.96 -29.56
C ILE A 429 7.86 4.21 -31.04
N ALA A 430 7.43 3.18 -31.77
CA ALA A 430 7.01 3.31 -33.16
C ALA A 430 5.59 3.88 -33.24
N LYS A 431 5.43 5.03 -33.91
CA LYS A 431 4.15 5.70 -34.16
C LYS A 431 3.83 5.78 -35.65
#